data_cb3469198fc2da21fef7791c5ce4d6a9
#
_entry.id   cb3469198fc2da21fef7791c5ce4d6a9
#
_cell.length_a   1.000
_cell.length_b   1.000
_cell.length_c   1.000
_cell.angle_alpha   90.00
_cell.angle_beta   90.00
_cell.angle_gamma   90.00
#
_symmetry.space_group_name_H-M   'P 1'
#
loop_
_entity.id
_entity.type
_entity.pdbx_description
1 polymer ?
#
loop_
_entity_poly.entity_id
_entity_poly.type
_entity_poly.pdbx_seq_one_letter_code
_entity_poly.pdbx_strand_id
1 'polypeptide(L)'
;MRRHRISFTTLLLATASLLATAVTSFAAPLPGGTLDPLTVPKYVDPLPVPALMPATSTDATIDYYEIAVRQFQQQVLPPGLPLTTVWGYGSVNHPGTFSYPAFTIEATVGKPVKVKWMNQLVVDPVACAASASPTADPACNFVPHLLPVDQTLHWANPPQDCIDGTTRPDCRGQSQVPYTGPVPVVTHLHGAHVQPDSDGYPEAWWLPAANNIPAGYATRGSNFTQIA
;
A
#
# COMPACT_ATOMS: atom_id res chain seq x y z
N MET A 1 -8.96 54.12 -38.57
CA MET A 1 -9.42 52.90 -37.88
C MET A 1 -9.41 51.74 -38.84
N ARG A 2 -8.39 50.86 -38.81
CA ARG A 2 -8.32 49.61 -39.60
C ARG A 2 -9.04 48.50 -38.85
N ARG A 3 -10.18 48.05 -39.38
CA ARG A 3 -10.88 46.84 -38.86
C ARG A 3 -10.15 45.61 -39.38
N HIS A 4 -9.48 44.86 -38.51
CA HIS A 4 -8.97 43.53 -38.81
C HIS A 4 -10.15 42.57 -38.97
N ARG A 5 -10.41 42.14 -40.22
CA ARG A 5 -11.33 41.03 -40.49
C ARG A 5 -10.57 39.75 -40.19
N ILE A 6 -10.86 39.10 -39.05
CA ILE A 6 -10.40 37.75 -38.79
C ILE A 6 -11.12 36.83 -39.76
N SER A 7 -10.36 36.15 -40.61
CA SER A 7 -10.93 35.26 -41.64
C SER A 7 -11.55 34.03 -40.96
N PHE A 8 -12.73 33.65 -41.38
CA PHE A 8 -13.45 32.45 -40.90
C PHE A 8 -12.59 31.18 -40.99
N THR A 9 -11.66 31.10 -41.94
CA THR A 9 -10.70 30.01 -42.13
C THR A 9 -9.69 29.90 -40.97
N THR A 10 -9.26 31.03 -40.39
CA THR A 10 -8.33 31.02 -39.23
C THR A 10 -9.03 30.56 -37.95
N LEU A 11 -10.31 30.87 -37.81
CA LEU A 11 -11.11 30.41 -36.66
C LEU A 11 -11.39 28.88 -36.71
N LEU A 12 -11.68 28.36 -37.90
CA LEU A 12 -11.89 26.91 -38.10
C LEU A 12 -10.61 26.09 -37.88
N LEU A 13 -9.43 26.59 -38.26
CA LEU A 13 -8.16 25.91 -37.99
C LEU A 13 -7.80 25.93 -36.52
N ALA A 14 -8.11 27.02 -35.80
CA ALA A 14 -7.86 27.10 -34.35
C ALA A 14 -8.77 26.14 -33.53
N THR A 15 -10.04 26.00 -33.95
CA THR A 15 -10.96 25.04 -33.31
C THR A 15 -10.62 23.57 -33.61
N ALA A 16 -10.16 23.28 -34.85
CA ALA A 16 -9.71 21.95 -35.23
C ALA A 16 -8.43 21.53 -34.44
N SER A 17 -7.50 22.48 -34.22
CA SER A 17 -6.30 22.21 -33.40
C SER A 17 -6.60 21.99 -31.93
N LEU A 18 -7.64 22.65 -31.37
CA LEU A 18 -8.03 22.36 -29.94
C LEU A 18 -8.74 21.03 -29.78
N LEU A 19 -9.42 20.50 -30.79
CA LEU A 19 -10.04 19.17 -30.70
C LEU A 19 -9.03 18.03 -30.90
N ALA A 20 -7.88 18.26 -31.52
CA ALA A 20 -6.86 17.25 -31.78
C ALA A 20 -5.97 16.93 -30.56
N THR A 21 -6.07 17.69 -29.47
CA THR A 21 -5.30 17.50 -28.25
C THR A 21 -6.08 16.81 -27.11
N ALA A 22 -7.24 16.23 -27.39
CA ALA A 22 -7.84 15.27 -26.45
C ALA A 22 -6.97 14.01 -26.46
N VAL A 23 -5.86 14.04 -25.72
CA VAL A 23 -5.10 12.85 -25.37
C VAL A 23 -6.04 11.98 -24.56
N THR A 24 -6.59 10.95 -25.19
CA THR A 24 -7.27 9.89 -24.46
C THR A 24 -6.21 9.24 -23.58
N SER A 25 -6.15 9.64 -22.33
CA SER A 25 -5.36 8.94 -21.32
C SER A 25 -6.01 7.57 -21.15
N PHE A 26 -5.53 6.59 -21.88
CA PHE A 26 -5.84 5.20 -21.57
C PHE A 26 -5.05 4.86 -20.30
N ALA A 27 -5.76 4.59 -19.21
CA ALA A 27 -5.14 3.95 -18.06
C ALA A 27 -4.44 2.67 -18.54
N ALA A 28 -3.20 2.45 -18.11
CA ALA A 28 -2.50 1.20 -18.42
C ALA A 28 -3.37 0.01 -18.00
N PRO A 29 -3.46 -1.05 -18.83
CA PRO A 29 -4.21 -2.24 -18.46
C PRO A 29 -3.71 -2.79 -17.13
N LEU A 30 -4.61 -3.06 -16.21
CA LEU A 30 -4.26 -3.70 -14.94
C LEU A 30 -3.69 -5.09 -15.20
N PRO A 31 -2.66 -5.53 -14.45
CA PRO A 31 -2.15 -6.90 -14.53
C PRO A 31 -3.29 -7.92 -14.32
N GLY A 32 -3.43 -8.86 -15.24
CA GLY A 32 -4.51 -9.85 -15.22
C GLY A 32 -5.86 -9.36 -15.78
N GLY A 33 -5.97 -8.11 -16.23
CA GLY A 33 -7.19 -7.52 -16.76
C GLY A 33 -8.18 -7.07 -15.68
N THR A 34 -9.37 -6.67 -16.09
CA THR A 34 -10.46 -6.23 -15.21
C THR A 34 -11.67 -7.12 -15.42
N LEU A 35 -12.24 -7.65 -14.32
CA LEU A 35 -13.53 -8.33 -14.39
C LEU A 35 -14.62 -7.36 -14.82
N ASP A 36 -15.53 -7.81 -15.68
CA ASP A 36 -16.74 -7.05 -15.96
C ASP A 36 -17.61 -7.02 -14.69
N PRO A 37 -17.87 -5.84 -14.11
CA PRO A 37 -18.65 -5.73 -12.88
C PRO A 37 -20.08 -6.25 -13.01
N LEU A 38 -20.61 -6.35 -14.23
CA LEU A 38 -21.95 -6.90 -14.49
C LEU A 38 -21.99 -8.42 -14.36
N THR A 39 -20.84 -9.09 -14.44
CA THR A 39 -20.74 -10.55 -14.27
C THR A 39 -20.59 -10.98 -12.82
N VAL A 40 -20.34 -10.03 -11.90
CA VAL A 40 -20.19 -10.31 -10.47
C VAL A 40 -21.55 -10.34 -9.81
N PRO A 41 -22.02 -11.50 -9.30
CA PRO A 41 -23.28 -11.59 -8.56
C PRO A 41 -23.25 -10.69 -7.32
N LYS A 42 -24.32 -9.93 -7.10
CA LYS A 42 -24.44 -9.02 -5.95
C LYS A 42 -25.29 -9.65 -4.86
N TYR A 43 -24.96 -9.38 -3.60
CA TYR A 43 -25.75 -9.78 -2.42
C TYR A 43 -25.94 -11.31 -2.28
N VAL A 44 -25.00 -12.11 -2.76
CA VAL A 44 -25.07 -13.58 -2.67
C VAL A 44 -24.30 -14.13 -1.48
N ASP A 45 -23.28 -13.39 -1.00
CA ASP A 45 -22.50 -13.77 0.16
C ASP A 45 -22.99 -13.01 1.42
N PRO A 46 -22.96 -13.65 2.59
CA PRO A 46 -23.22 -12.97 3.84
C PRO A 46 -22.13 -11.94 4.13
N LEU A 47 -22.48 -10.85 4.82
CA LEU A 47 -21.48 -9.90 5.31
C LEU A 47 -20.56 -10.59 6.32
N PRO A 48 -19.23 -10.64 6.08
CA PRO A 48 -18.32 -11.23 7.03
C PRO A 48 -18.21 -10.34 8.28
N VAL A 49 -18.31 -10.97 9.46
CA VAL A 49 -18.03 -10.32 10.73
C VAL A 49 -16.61 -10.73 11.12
N PRO A 50 -15.63 -9.80 11.14
CA PRO A 50 -14.26 -10.13 11.52
C PRO A 50 -14.22 -10.70 12.95
N ALA A 51 -13.51 -11.80 13.14
CA ALA A 51 -13.27 -12.37 14.45
C ALA A 51 -12.32 -11.50 15.29
N LEU A 52 -12.16 -11.83 16.56
CA LEU A 52 -11.23 -11.13 17.45
C LEU A 52 -9.79 -11.53 17.18
N MET A 53 -8.91 -10.53 17.11
CA MET A 53 -7.47 -10.71 17.00
C MET A 53 -6.93 -11.21 18.35
N PRO A 54 -6.34 -12.40 18.41
CA PRO A 54 -5.75 -12.87 19.66
C PRO A 54 -4.51 -12.03 20.00
N ALA A 55 -4.42 -11.60 21.25
CA ALA A 55 -3.24 -10.91 21.75
C ALA A 55 -2.03 -11.86 21.78
N THR A 56 -0.83 -11.32 21.51
CA THR A 56 0.44 -12.02 21.70
C THR A 56 0.67 -12.31 23.19
N SER A 57 0.38 -11.30 24.02
CA SER A 57 0.32 -11.42 25.46
C SER A 57 -0.65 -10.42 26.07
N THR A 58 -1.20 -10.77 27.22
CA THR A 58 -2.09 -9.90 27.98
C THR A 58 -1.83 -10.11 29.49
N ASP A 59 -1.83 -9.00 30.21
CA ASP A 59 -1.78 -9.01 31.68
C ASP A 59 -2.73 -7.94 32.25
N ALA A 60 -2.64 -7.64 33.51
CA ALA A 60 -3.50 -6.65 34.17
C ALA A 60 -3.25 -5.21 33.69
N THR A 61 -2.12 -4.93 33.05
CA THR A 61 -1.63 -3.58 32.72
C THR A 61 -1.65 -3.26 31.23
N ILE A 62 -1.50 -4.26 30.35
CA ILE A 62 -1.35 -4.05 28.91
C ILE A 62 -1.85 -5.25 28.10
N ASP A 63 -2.37 -4.97 26.91
CA ASP A 63 -2.57 -5.94 25.83
C ASP A 63 -1.52 -5.69 24.73
N TYR A 64 -0.74 -6.72 24.42
CA TYR A 64 0.32 -6.64 23.42
C TYR A 64 0.03 -7.51 22.22
N TYR A 65 0.24 -6.94 21.02
CA TYR A 65 0.04 -7.61 19.75
C TYR A 65 1.27 -7.50 18.87
N GLU A 66 1.60 -8.57 18.16
CA GLU A 66 2.55 -8.57 17.05
C GLU A 66 1.78 -8.84 15.76
N ILE A 67 1.54 -7.80 14.99
CA ILE A 67 0.74 -7.82 13.76
C ILE A 67 1.65 -7.59 12.56
N ALA A 68 1.51 -8.44 11.54
CA ALA A 68 2.19 -8.26 10.27
C ALA A 68 1.19 -8.06 9.13
N VAL A 69 1.63 -7.34 8.09
CA VAL A 69 0.98 -7.38 6.78
C VAL A 69 1.68 -8.42 5.90
N ARG A 70 0.89 -9.28 5.22
CA ARG A 70 1.36 -10.29 4.27
C ARG A 70 0.54 -10.28 3.00
N GLN A 71 1.13 -10.78 1.91
CA GLN A 71 0.40 -11.07 0.67
C GLN A 71 -0.05 -12.52 0.66
N PHE A 72 -1.31 -12.75 0.29
CA PHE A 72 -1.87 -14.10 0.13
C PHE A 72 -3.07 -14.09 -0.82
N GLN A 73 -3.58 -15.28 -1.14
CA GLN A 73 -4.80 -15.46 -1.95
C GLN A 73 -5.99 -15.66 -1.03
N GLN A 74 -7.08 -14.93 -1.29
CA GLN A 74 -8.33 -15.05 -0.52
C GLN A 74 -9.53 -15.01 -1.45
N GLN A 75 -10.57 -15.78 -1.12
CA GLN A 75 -11.86 -15.67 -1.78
C GLN A 75 -12.57 -14.41 -1.28
N VAL A 76 -12.44 -13.31 -2.02
CA VAL A 76 -13.09 -12.02 -1.73
C VAL A 76 -14.37 -11.87 -2.55
N LEU A 77 -14.34 -12.37 -3.78
CA LEU A 77 -15.50 -12.39 -4.68
C LEU A 77 -16.33 -13.65 -4.44
N PRO A 78 -17.60 -13.68 -4.90
CA PRO A 78 -18.47 -14.86 -4.78
C PRO A 78 -17.82 -16.17 -5.28
N PRO A 79 -18.19 -17.33 -4.69
CA PRO A 79 -17.71 -18.62 -5.13
C PRO A 79 -17.90 -18.85 -6.64
N GLY A 80 -16.89 -19.43 -7.28
CA GLY A 80 -16.84 -19.62 -8.74
C GLY A 80 -16.10 -18.52 -9.48
N LEU A 81 -15.79 -17.40 -8.83
CA LEU A 81 -14.87 -16.38 -9.33
C LEU A 81 -13.44 -16.64 -8.80
N PRO A 82 -12.41 -16.11 -9.47
CA PRO A 82 -11.02 -16.30 -9.06
C PRO A 82 -10.74 -15.78 -7.63
N LEU A 83 -9.76 -16.41 -6.97
CA LEU A 83 -9.17 -15.87 -5.75
C LEU A 83 -8.54 -14.50 -6.03
N THR A 84 -8.60 -13.63 -5.04
CA THR A 84 -8.00 -12.29 -5.10
C THR A 84 -6.67 -12.29 -4.35
N THR A 85 -5.63 -11.76 -4.95
CA THR A 85 -4.39 -11.44 -4.22
C THR A 85 -4.67 -10.24 -3.34
N VAL A 86 -4.50 -10.41 -2.04
CA VAL A 86 -4.74 -9.37 -1.04
C VAL A 86 -3.50 -9.14 -0.17
N TRP A 87 -3.42 -7.93 0.39
CA TRP A 87 -2.57 -7.65 1.53
C TRP A 87 -3.45 -7.56 2.76
N GLY A 88 -3.22 -8.45 3.72
CA GLY A 88 -4.02 -8.52 4.93
C GLY A 88 -3.16 -8.56 6.18
N TYR A 89 -3.70 -8.05 7.27
CA TYR A 89 -3.06 -8.11 8.58
C TYR A 89 -3.42 -9.39 9.31
N GLY A 90 -2.49 -9.85 10.14
CA GLY A 90 -2.70 -11.00 11.03
C GLY A 90 -1.62 -11.07 12.11
N SER A 91 -1.89 -11.84 13.16
CA SER A 91 -0.93 -12.11 14.23
C SER A 91 0.14 -13.08 13.74
N VAL A 92 1.42 -12.73 13.91
CA VAL A 92 2.53 -13.64 13.58
C VAL A 92 2.56 -14.88 14.49
N ASN A 93 2.00 -14.76 15.70
CA ASN A 93 1.90 -15.85 16.67
C ASN A 93 0.67 -16.74 16.45
N HIS A 94 -0.29 -16.26 15.61
CA HIS A 94 -1.51 -16.98 15.26
C HIS A 94 -1.74 -16.90 13.74
N PRO A 95 -1.01 -17.68 12.93
CA PRO A 95 -1.01 -17.53 11.46
C PRO A 95 -2.37 -17.69 10.79
N GLY A 96 -3.33 -18.39 11.41
CA GLY A 96 -4.69 -18.51 10.90
C GLY A 96 -5.53 -17.22 10.95
N THR A 97 -4.99 -16.12 11.49
CA THR A 97 -5.68 -14.83 11.61
C THR A 97 -5.43 -13.89 10.43
N PHE A 98 -4.52 -14.23 9.50
CA PHE A 98 -4.29 -13.41 8.31
C PHE A 98 -5.53 -13.40 7.43
N SER A 99 -6.11 -12.21 7.26
CA SER A 99 -7.38 -12.01 6.54
C SER A 99 -7.50 -10.59 5.99
N TYR A 100 -8.36 -10.44 4.97
CA TYR A 100 -8.86 -9.16 4.48
C TYR A 100 -10.41 -9.19 4.43
N PRO A 101 -11.12 -8.33 5.18
CA PRO A 101 -10.62 -7.44 6.23
C PRO A 101 -9.93 -8.20 7.37
N ALA A 102 -9.04 -7.49 8.09
CA ALA A 102 -8.34 -8.07 9.24
C ALA A 102 -9.28 -8.33 10.43
N PHE A 103 -8.83 -9.13 11.38
CA PHE A 103 -9.52 -9.37 12.64
C PHE A 103 -9.56 -8.10 13.50
N THR A 104 -10.56 -8.01 14.36
CA THR A 104 -10.81 -6.85 15.23
C THR A 104 -9.94 -6.88 16.47
N ILE A 105 -9.26 -5.78 16.80
CA ILE A 105 -8.60 -5.58 18.10
C ILE A 105 -9.63 -4.97 19.04
N GLU A 106 -9.93 -5.67 20.14
CA GLU A 106 -10.73 -5.11 21.23
C GLU A 106 -9.83 -4.43 22.27
N ALA A 107 -10.24 -3.27 22.76
CA ALA A 107 -9.55 -2.52 23.78
C ALA A 107 -10.49 -2.20 24.95
N THR A 108 -9.98 -2.32 26.17
CA THR A 108 -10.71 -1.97 27.39
C THR A 108 -10.28 -0.59 27.89
N VAL A 109 -11.24 0.25 28.25
CA VAL A 109 -10.96 1.59 28.80
C VAL A 109 -10.03 1.48 30.01
N GLY A 110 -8.97 2.28 30.01
CA GLY A 110 -7.97 2.32 31.07
C GLY A 110 -6.89 1.24 30.99
N LYS A 111 -6.96 0.33 29.99
CA LYS A 111 -5.93 -0.66 29.72
C LYS A 111 -5.23 -0.33 28.38
N PRO A 112 -3.95 0.05 28.38
CA PRO A 112 -3.20 0.33 27.16
C PRO A 112 -3.13 -0.88 26.23
N VAL A 113 -3.19 -0.60 24.92
CA VAL A 113 -2.92 -1.56 23.85
C VAL A 113 -1.63 -1.17 23.16
N LYS A 114 -0.66 -2.07 23.07
CA LYS A 114 0.58 -1.89 22.34
C LYS A 114 0.62 -2.84 21.15
N VAL A 115 0.85 -2.29 19.95
CA VAL A 115 0.94 -3.10 18.73
C VAL A 115 2.31 -2.91 18.10
N LYS A 116 3.02 -4.01 17.87
CA LYS A 116 4.21 -4.04 17.01
C LYS A 116 3.78 -4.38 15.60
N TRP A 117 3.87 -3.40 14.71
CA TRP A 117 3.56 -3.56 13.30
C TRP A 117 4.76 -4.03 12.51
N MET A 118 4.58 -5.03 11.64
CA MET A 118 5.64 -5.60 10.82
C MET A 118 5.26 -5.61 9.35
N ASN A 119 6.14 -5.09 8.51
CA ASN A 119 6.00 -5.21 7.06
C ASN A 119 6.66 -6.54 6.63
N GLN A 120 5.84 -7.54 6.36
CA GLN A 120 6.24 -8.87 5.88
C GLN A 120 5.80 -9.10 4.43
N LEU A 121 5.83 -8.05 3.60
CA LEU A 121 5.54 -8.13 2.16
C LEU A 121 6.76 -8.67 1.41
N VAL A 122 7.10 -9.92 1.74
CA VAL A 122 8.13 -10.73 1.08
C VAL A 122 7.49 -11.98 0.47
N VAL A 123 8.21 -12.68 -0.40
CA VAL A 123 7.71 -13.83 -1.17
C VAL A 123 7.14 -14.92 -0.27
N ASP A 124 7.88 -15.33 0.74
CA ASP A 124 7.41 -16.26 1.77
C ASP A 124 7.95 -15.84 3.14
N PRO A 125 7.14 -15.13 3.94
CA PRO A 125 7.60 -14.63 5.24
C PRO A 125 7.88 -15.73 6.27
N VAL A 126 7.27 -16.92 6.13
CA VAL A 126 7.52 -18.05 7.04
C VAL A 126 8.83 -18.73 6.71
N ALA A 127 9.06 -19.04 5.44
CA ALA A 127 10.33 -19.60 4.98
C ALA A 127 11.48 -18.61 5.22
N CYS A 128 11.28 -17.33 4.94
CA CYS A 128 12.27 -16.28 5.19
C CYS A 128 12.67 -16.20 6.68
N ALA A 129 11.70 -16.24 7.59
CA ALA A 129 11.97 -16.21 9.03
C ALA A 129 12.72 -17.46 9.52
N ALA A 130 12.57 -18.59 8.85
CA ALA A 130 13.22 -19.86 9.17
C ALA A 130 14.58 -20.03 8.46
N SER A 131 14.92 -19.14 7.53
CA SER A 131 16.12 -19.26 6.69
C SER A 131 17.40 -19.08 7.50
N ALA A 132 18.36 -19.99 7.31
CA ALA A 132 19.72 -19.87 7.86
C ALA A 132 20.56 -18.79 7.14
N SER A 133 20.14 -18.35 5.96
CA SER A 133 20.83 -17.35 5.13
C SER A 133 19.82 -16.37 4.52
N PRO A 134 19.11 -15.56 5.33
CA PRO A 134 18.01 -14.71 4.84
C PRO A 134 18.46 -13.72 3.75
N THR A 135 19.69 -13.27 3.79
CA THR A 135 20.26 -12.32 2.83
C THR A 135 20.46 -12.86 1.41
N ALA A 136 20.38 -14.18 1.24
CA ALA A 136 20.53 -14.86 -0.06
C ALA A 136 19.29 -15.69 -0.43
N ASP A 137 18.31 -15.80 0.46
CA ASP A 137 17.14 -16.64 0.28
C ASP A 137 16.07 -15.90 -0.56
N PRO A 138 15.65 -16.46 -1.72
CA PRO A 138 14.57 -15.89 -2.53
C PRO A 138 13.24 -15.72 -1.79
N ALA A 139 12.98 -16.51 -0.74
CA ALA A 139 11.81 -16.33 0.13
C ALA A 139 11.77 -14.96 0.80
N CYS A 140 12.94 -14.36 1.02
CA CYS A 140 13.12 -13.02 1.61
C CYS A 140 13.11 -11.89 0.57
N ASN A 141 12.88 -12.16 -0.71
CA ASN A 141 12.71 -11.10 -1.70
C ASN A 141 11.41 -10.35 -1.45
N PHE A 142 11.41 -9.02 -1.65
CA PHE A 142 10.18 -8.26 -1.55
C PHE A 142 9.16 -8.68 -2.62
N VAL A 143 7.88 -8.54 -2.30
CA VAL A 143 6.81 -8.56 -3.30
C VAL A 143 6.58 -7.14 -3.81
N PRO A 144 6.46 -6.93 -5.13
CA PRO A 144 6.22 -5.60 -5.70
C PRO A 144 4.79 -5.14 -5.43
N HIS A 145 4.52 -3.86 -5.68
CA HIS A 145 3.15 -3.36 -5.71
C HIS A 145 2.29 -4.18 -6.66
N LEU A 146 1.07 -4.49 -6.24
CA LEU A 146 0.09 -5.21 -7.08
C LEU A 146 -0.35 -4.38 -8.29
N LEU A 147 -0.40 -3.06 -8.12
CA LEU A 147 -0.73 -2.10 -9.16
C LEU A 147 0.37 -1.06 -9.26
N PRO A 148 0.60 -0.47 -10.46
CA PRO A 148 1.54 0.62 -10.63
C PRO A 148 1.15 1.83 -9.76
N VAL A 149 2.11 2.43 -9.08
CA VAL A 149 1.91 3.62 -8.24
C VAL A 149 2.31 4.87 -9.00
N ASP A 150 1.41 5.85 -9.03
CA ASP A 150 1.69 7.17 -9.61
C ASP A 150 2.64 7.97 -8.70
N GLN A 151 3.81 8.32 -9.26
CA GLN A 151 4.85 9.05 -8.54
C GLN A 151 4.75 10.57 -8.69
N THR A 152 3.72 11.09 -9.35
CA THR A 152 3.57 12.54 -9.57
C THR A 152 3.01 13.28 -8.36
N LEU A 153 2.51 12.56 -7.37
CA LEU A 153 2.02 13.09 -6.09
C LEU A 153 3.08 12.92 -4.99
N HIS A 154 2.86 13.59 -3.85
CA HIS A 154 3.66 13.35 -2.66
C HIS A 154 3.41 11.92 -2.14
N TRP A 155 4.47 11.15 -1.93
CA TRP A 155 4.39 9.76 -1.52
C TRP A 155 5.67 9.32 -0.80
N ALA A 156 5.65 8.14 -0.19
CA ALA A 156 6.85 7.47 0.27
C ALA A 156 7.82 7.25 -0.91
N ASN A 157 9.06 7.71 -0.79
CA ASN A 157 10.05 7.71 -1.87
C ASN A 157 11.23 6.79 -1.59
N PRO A 158 11.08 5.47 -1.71
CA PRO A 158 12.22 4.56 -1.55
C PRO A 158 13.41 4.86 -2.47
N PRO A 159 13.23 5.21 -3.77
CA PRO A 159 14.34 5.55 -4.66
C PRO A 159 15.12 6.82 -4.29
N GLN A 160 14.54 7.73 -3.54
CA GLN A 160 15.13 9.01 -3.10
C GLN A 160 15.47 10.02 -4.23
N ASP A 161 14.99 9.81 -5.45
CA ASP A 161 15.19 10.70 -6.60
C ASP A 161 14.04 11.70 -6.72
N CYS A 162 14.14 12.82 -6.02
CA CYS A 162 13.12 13.86 -6.09
C CYS A 162 13.21 14.69 -7.37
N ILE A 163 12.05 15.14 -7.91
CA ILE A 163 11.96 15.93 -9.14
C ILE A 163 12.67 17.28 -9.01
N ASP A 164 12.82 17.80 -7.78
CA ASP A 164 13.55 19.03 -7.48
C ASP A 164 15.07 18.85 -7.41
N GLY A 165 15.57 17.66 -7.74
CA GLY A 165 16.99 17.31 -7.75
C GLY A 165 17.58 17.03 -6.37
N THR A 166 16.75 17.02 -5.31
CA THR A 166 17.19 16.62 -3.97
C THR A 166 17.11 15.12 -3.78
N THR A 167 17.83 14.59 -2.79
CA THR A 167 17.80 13.18 -2.40
C THR A 167 17.17 13.08 -1.02
N ARG A 168 15.95 12.56 -0.93
CA ARG A 168 15.25 12.39 0.34
C ARG A 168 14.16 11.30 0.25
N PRO A 169 13.79 10.67 1.38
CA PRO A 169 12.82 9.56 1.40
C PRO A 169 11.36 10.00 1.15
N ASP A 170 11.08 11.27 1.16
CA ASP A 170 9.74 11.84 0.98
C ASP A 170 9.83 12.98 -0.04
N CYS A 171 9.09 12.87 -1.15
CA CYS A 171 9.09 13.87 -2.22
C CYS A 171 7.66 14.19 -2.66
N ARG A 172 7.49 15.41 -3.20
CA ARG A 172 6.34 15.74 -4.00
C ARG A 172 6.74 15.75 -5.47
N GLY A 173 6.05 14.95 -6.25
CA GLY A 173 6.34 14.79 -7.67
C GLY A 173 7.64 14.01 -7.91
N GLN A 174 7.57 13.03 -8.74
CA GLN A 174 8.64 12.12 -9.06
C GLN A 174 8.71 11.90 -10.56
N SER A 175 9.24 10.78 -10.93
CA SER A 175 9.23 10.27 -12.29
C SER A 175 7.82 10.11 -12.84
N GLN A 176 7.66 10.24 -14.16
CA GLN A 176 6.45 9.84 -14.89
C GLN A 176 6.33 8.30 -14.99
N VAL A 177 7.40 7.57 -14.68
CA VAL A 177 7.39 6.11 -14.68
C VAL A 177 6.70 5.63 -13.40
N PRO A 178 5.69 4.75 -13.47
CA PRO A 178 5.06 4.18 -12.30
C PRO A 178 6.04 3.39 -11.43
N TYR A 179 5.90 3.53 -10.11
CA TYR A 179 6.69 2.76 -9.16
C TYR A 179 6.12 1.34 -8.99
N THR A 180 6.99 0.35 -9.07
CA THR A 180 6.67 -1.08 -8.94
C THR A 180 7.61 -1.81 -7.95
N GLY A 181 8.34 -1.06 -7.14
CA GLY A 181 9.31 -1.59 -6.18
C GLY A 181 8.69 -2.17 -4.90
N PRO A 182 9.49 -2.32 -3.84
CA PRO A 182 9.02 -2.81 -2.55
C PRO A 182 7.96 -1.89 -1.96
N VAL A 183 7.01 -2.46 -1.22
CA VAL A 183 5.84 -1.75 -0.71
C VAL A 183 6.16 -1.06 0.62
N PRO A 184 6.18 0.26 0.70
CA PRO A 184 6.25 0.98 1.96
C PRO A 184 4.92 0.85 2.71
N VAL A 185 5.00 0.65 4.02
CA VAL A 185 3.85 0.59 4.91
C VAL A 185 3.98 1.69 5.94
N VAL A 186 2.88 2.33 6.26
CA VAL A 186 2.71 3.23 7.40
C VAL A 186 1.40 2.87 8.09
N THR A 187 1.41 2.74 9.41
CA THR A 187 0.20 2.45 10.18
C THR A 187 -0.40 3.74 10.73
N HIS A 188 -1.72 3.83 10.67
CA HIS A 188 -2.52 4.95 11.14
C HIS A 188 -3.69 4.43 11.97
N LEU A 189 -3.83 4.92 13.21
CA LEU A 189 -4.98 4.61 14.06
C LEU A 189 -6.08 5.63 13.81
N HIS A 190 -7.01 5.30 12.93
CA HIS A 190 -8.04 6.21 12.44
C HIS A 190 -9.09 6.52 13.52
N GLY A 191 -9.22 7.82 13.85
CA GLY A 191 -10.34 8.34 14.66
C GLY A 191 -10.23 8.12 16.17
N ALA A 192 -9.02 7.94 16.71
CA ALA A 192 -8.82 7.77 18.15
C ALA A 192 -8.20 9.02 18.82
N HIS A 193 -8.41 9.14 20.12
CA HIS A 193 -7.69 10.08 20.98
C HIS A 193 -6.34 9.48 21.39
N VAL A 194 -5.32 9.68 20.57
CA VAL A 194 -3.99 9.10 20.74
C VAL A 194 -2.90 10.14 20.51
N GLN A 195 -1.67 9.82 20.90
CA GLN A 195 -0.51 10.64 20.59
C GLN A 195 -0.20 10.58 19.08
N PRO A 196 0.47 11.58 18.52
CA PRO A 196 0.82 11.65 17.10
C PRO A 196 1.56 10.41 16.56
N ASP A 197 2.40 9.78 17.40
CA ASP A 197 3.14 8.56 17.02
C ASP A 197 2.21 7.36 16.75
N SER A 198 1.09 7.28 17.46
CA SER A 198 0.06 6.24 17.25
C SER A 198 -0.94 6.63 16.18
N ASP A 199 -1.18 7.93 16.00
CA ASP A 199 -1.96 8.45 14.86
C ASP A 199 -1.23 8.20 13.53
N GLY A 200 0.10 8.25 13.55
CA GLY A 200 0.96 7.98 12.40
C GLY A 200 1.15 9.19 11.49
N TYR A 201 2.41 9.42 11.12
CA TYR A 201 2.76 10.43 10.11
C TYR A 201 2.90 9.76 8.74
N PRO A 202 2.47 10.36 7.63
CA PRO A 202 2.69 9.81 6.29
C PRO A 202 4.16 9.50 5.99
N GLU A 203 5.09 10.30 6.55
CA GLU A 203 6.53 10.14 6.42
C GLU A 203 7.13 9.12 7.42
N ALA A 204 6.33 8.42 8.20
CA ALA A 204 6.77 7.36 9.13
C ALA A 204 6.69 5.95 8.53
N TRP A 205 6.78 5.86 7.20
CA TRP A 205 6.73 4.59 6.49
C TRP A 205 8.02 3.77 6.63
N TRP A 206 7.92 2.46 6.42
CA TRP A 206 9.07 1.56 6.32
C TRP A 206 8.83 0.46 5.29
N LEU A 207 9.93 0.00 4.68
CA LEU A 207 9.95 -1.13 3.75
C LEU A 207 9.99 -2.47 4.50
N PRO A 208 9.66 -3.59 3.82
CA PRO A 208 9.93 -4.91 4.36
C PRO A 208 11.46 -5.12 4.52
N ALA A 209 11.85 -5.96 5.46
CA ALA A 209 13.23 -6.42 5.61
C ALA A 209 13.54 -7.46 4.51
N ALA A 210 13.68 -7.00 3.26
CA ALA A 210 13.92 -7.86 2.10
C ALA A 210 15.38 -7.77 1.64
N ASN A 211 15.86 -8.85 1.00
CA ASN A 211 17.25 -8.98 0.58
C ASN A 211 17.57 -8.37 -0.79
N ASN A 212 16.55 -8.12 -1.62
CA ASN A 212 16.70 -7.63 -2.99
C ASN A 212 16.24 -6.17 -3.17
N ILE A 213 16.19 -5.39 -2.08
CA ILE A 213 15.94 -3.94 -2.17
C ILE A 213 17.12 -3.31 -2.91
N PRO A 214 16.87 -2.49 -3.96
CA PRO A 214 17.95 -1.87 -4.72
C PRO A 214 18.86 -1.01 -3.83
N ALA A 215 20.15 -1.04 -4.13
CA ALA A 215 21.11 -0.19 -3.45
C ALA A 215 20.75 1.29 -3.59
N GLY A 216 20.89 2.06 -2.52
CA GLY A 216 20.53 3.48 -2.51
C GLY A 216 19.08 3.80 -2.18
N TYR A 217 18.21 2.79 -2.07
CA TYR A 217 16.85 3.03 -1.59
C TYR A 217 16.84 3.42 -0.10
N ALA A 218 16.00 4.38 0.26
CA ALA A 218 15.58 4.58 1.64
C ALA A 218 14.74 3.38 2.10
N THR A 219 14.98 2.90 3.31
CA THR A 219 14.19 1.82 3.92
C THR A 219 13.12 2.34 4.87
N ARG A 220 13.12 3.63 5.15
CA ARG A 220 12.17 4.33 6.04
C ARG A 220 12.04 5.80 5.65
N GLY A 221 10.88 6.36 5.96
CA GLY A 221 10.60 7.79 5.82
C GLY A 221 11.30 8.66 6.87
N SER A 222 11.24 9.97 6.67
CA SER A 222 11.96 10.97 7.50
C SER A 222 11.46 11.03 8.96
N ASN A 223 10.20 10.68 9.20
CA ASN A 223 9.58 10.69 10.52
C ASN A 223 9.45 9.30 11.16
N PHE A 224 10.11 8.29 10.57
CA PHE A 224 10.11 6.96 11.16
C PHE A 224 10.95 6.96 12.44
N THR A 225 10.29 6.77 13.57
CA THR A 225 10.92 6.54 14.86
C THR A 225 10.70 5.09 15.28
N GLN A 226 11.75 4.38 15.67
CA GLN A 226 11.57 3.11 16.39
C GLN A 226 11.19 3.45 17.82
N ILE A 227 9.95 3.15 18.18
CA ILE A 227 9.55 3.10 19.57
C ILE A 227 10.07 1.76 20.09
N ALA A 228 11.05 1.83 20.97
CA ALA A 228 11.66 0.66 21.62
C ALA A 228 10.69 0.06 22.66
#